data_f069c0395217ba92c78971558c2835ec
#
_entry.id   f069c0395217ba92c78971558c2835ec
#
_cell.length_a   1.000
_cell.length_b   1.000
_cell.length_c   1.000
_cell.angle_alpha   90.00
_cell.angle_beta   90.00
_cell.angle_gamma   90.00
#
_symmetry.space_group_name_H-M   'P 1'
#
loop_
_entity.id
_entity.type
_entity.pdbx_description
1 polymer ?
#
loop_
_entity_poly.entity_id
_entity_poly.type
_entity_poly.pdbx_seq_one_letter_code
_entity_poly.pdbx_strand_id
1 'polypeptide(L)'
;AGKHLLDVGSYRKLLDGLRQEVPEMLVQITTEAVGIYTPDQQADLVFALKPDFVSVGFREMIGDNGAAARALATNFYHSSLAEQICVQHILYDIDDLVRFRVAMADGILPDARPHVLLVLGRYSGNFQSDPAEMKPFIADGLPDMASWSICAFGHREFDVMTDAIANGGHCRVGFENNLYLKDGSLAPSNADLVRQLAETCQPASRAETLALFAL
;
A
#
# COMPACT_ATOMS: atom_id res chain seq x y z
N ALA A 1 20.54 11.08 4.61
CA ALA A 1 20.00 9.74 4.76
C ALA A 1 18.57 9.85 5.28
N GLY A 2 17.66 9.00 4.78
CA GLY A 2 16.26 8.96 5.24
C GLY A 2 15.35 10.06 4.68
N LYS A 3 15.67 10.67 3.56
CA LYS A 3 14.75 11.59 2.85
C LYS A 3 14.04 10.84 1.74
N HIS A 4 12.74 11.09 1.61
CA HIS A 4 11.96 10.59 0.47
C HIS A 4 12.50 11.20 -0.82
N LEU A 5 12.60 10.36 -1.86
CA LEU A 5 13.14 10.76 -3.15
C LEU A 5 12.31 10.10 -4.26
N LEU A 6 11.53 10.91 -5.01
CA LEU A 6 10.86 10.49 -6.23
C LEU A 6 11.75 10.83 -7.42
N ASP A 7 12.75 9.97 -7.70
CA ASP A 7 13.71 10.13 -8.79
C ASP A 7 13.74 8.88 -9.67
N VAL A 8 13.42 9.04 -10.94
CA VAL A 8 13.30 7.93 -11.91
C VAL A 8 14.60 7.14 -12.02
N GLY A 9 15.76 7.83 -12.02
CA GLY A 9 17.07 7.17 -12.16
C GLY A 9 17.39 6.28 -10.96
N SER A 10 17.13 6.78 -9.75
CA SER A 10 17.33 6.06 -8.50
C SER A 10 16.44 4.82 -8.40
N TYR A 11 15.13 4.97 -8.72
CA TYR A 11 14.20 3.84 -8.74
C TYR A 11 14.58 2.79 -9.79
N ARG A 12 14.93 3.23 -11.01
CA ARG A 12 15.34 2.31 -12.08
C ARG A 12 16.55 1.48 -11.66
N LYS A 13 17.58 2.14 -11.13
CA LYS A 13 18.78 1.45 -10.64
C LYS A 13 18.45 0.40 -9.56
N LEU A 14 17.55 0.73 -8.62
CA LEU A 14 17.11 -0.19 -7.58
C LEU A 14 16.33 -1.37 -8.17
N LEU A 15 15.37 -1.11 -9.05
CA LEU A 15 14.55 -2.15 -9.70
C LEU A 15 15.41 -3.10 -10.53
N ASP A 16 16.38 -2.56 -11.29
CA ASP A 16 17.30 -3.38 -12.10
C ASP A 16 18.19 -4.25 -11.21
N GLY A 17 18.67 -3.73 -10.09
CA GLY A 17 19.41 -4.51 -9.10
C GLY A 17 18.57 -5.63 -8.48
N LEU A 18 17.34 -5.34 -8.07
CA LEU A 18 16.43 -6.34 -7.51
C LEU A 18 16.07 -7.43 -8.52
N ARG A 19 15.82 -7.08 -9.79
CA ARG A 19 15.56 -8.06 -10.86
C ARG A 19 16.75 -9.00 -11.11
N GLN A 20 17.98 -8.52 -10.92
CA GLN A 20 19.18 -9.35 -11.07
C GLN A 20 19.41 -10.26 -9.87
N GLU A 21 19.24 -9.74 -8.65
CA GLU A 21 19.56 -10.48 -7.42
C GLU A 21 18.42 -11.44 -6.99
N VAL A 22 17.16 -11.03 -7.22
CA VAL A 22 15.97 -11.77 -6.76
C VAL A 22 14.87 -11.78 -7.83
N PRO A 23 15.11 -12.38 -9.01
CA PRO A 23 14.21 -12.30 -10.19
C PRO A 23 12.79 -12.83 -9.94
N GLU A 24 12.62 -13.71 -8.96
CA GLU A 24 11.30 -14.26 -8.61
C GLU A 24 10.50 -13.37 -7.64
N MET A 25 11.12 -12.33 -7.08
CA MET A 25 10.43 -11.44 -6.15
C MET A 25 9.57 -10.43 -6.92
N LEU A 26 8.31 -10.30 -6.53
CA LEU A 26 7.45 -9.22 -7.00
C LEU A 26 7.80 -7.93 -6.25
N VAL A 27 8.00 -6.86 -6.99
CA VAL A 27 8.45 -5.58 -6.43
C VAL A 27 7.39 -4.52 -6.65
N GLN A 28 6.95 -3.89 -5.56
CA GLN A 28 6.07 -2.73 -5.59
C GLN A 28 6.89 -1.47 -5.28
N ILE A 29 6.74 -0.43 -6.09
CA ILE A 29 7.26 0.90 -5.76
C ILE A 29 6.22 1.72 -5.00
N THR A 30 6.65 2.80 -4.36
CA THR A 30 5.77 3.79 -3.73
C THR A 30 5.95 5.17 -4.34
N THR A 31 4.87 5.97 -4.32
CA THR A 31 4.91 7.38 -4.71
C THR A 31 4.66 8.31 -3.52
N GLU A 32 4.75 7.83 -2.29
CA GLU A 32 4.41 8.62 -1.09
C GLU A 32 4.99 10.04 -1.16
N ALA A 33 4.08 11.04 -1.15
CA ALA A 33 4.42 12.43 -1.42
C ALA A 33 5.07 13.14 -0.22
N VAL A 34 4.78 12.71 0.99
CA VAL A 34 5.23 13.29 2.29
C VAL A 34 5.11 14.82 2.35
N GLY A 35 4.14 15.38 1.63
CA GLY A 35 3.89 16.83 1.59
C GLY A 35 4.89 17.65 0.76
N ILE A 36 5.79 17.01 0.01
CA ILE A 36 6.81 17.69 -0.82
C ILE A 36 6.67 17.43 -2.33
N TYR A 37 5.99 16.35 -2.71
CA TYR A 37 5.75 16.02 -4.12
C TYR A 37 4.28 16.25 -4.48
N THR A 38 4.05 16.67 -5.74
CA THR A 38 2.70 16.89 -6.27
C THR A 38 2.16 15.61 -6.93
N PRO A 39 0.83 15.48 -7.10
CA PRO A 39 0.23 14.38 -7.85
C PRO A 39 0.79 14.21 -9.27
N ASP A 40 1.11 15.33 -9.98
CA ASP A 40 1.75 15.27 -11.29
C ASP A 40 3.13 14.60 -11.21
N GLN A 41 3.96 14.97 -10.23
CA GLN A 41 5.28 14.36 -10.03
C GLN A 41 5.18 12.87 -9.68
N GLN A 42 4.16 12.48 -8.90
CA GLN A 42 3.87 11.07 -8.62
C GLN A 42 3.49 10.32 -9.90
N ALA A 43 2.61 10.88 -10.73
CA ALA A 43 2.20 10.32 -12.01
C ALA A 43 3.38 10.21 -13.00
N ASP A 44 4.19 11.26 -13.12
CA ASP A 44 5.37 11.28 -13.97
C ASP A 44 6.35 10.15 -13.63
N LEU A 45 6.59 9.91 -12.34
CA LEU A 45 7.45 8.81 -11.89
C LEU A 45 6.88 7.45 -12.35
N VAL A 46 5.59 7.21 -12.11
CA VAL A 46 4.93 5.94 -12.42
C VAL A 46 5.00 5.66 -13.93
N PHE A 47 4.64 6.63 -14.76
CA PHE A 47 4.63 6.43 -16.22
C PHE A 47 6.03 6.40 -16.85
N ALA A 48 7.03 7.02 -16.21
CA ALA A 48 8.43 6.90 -16.65
C ALA A 48 9.05 5.54 -16.31
N LEU A 49 8.61 4.91 -15.21
CA LEU A 49 9.14 3.61 -14.76
C LEU A 49 8.34 2.42 -15.28
N LYS A 50 7.02 2.58 -15.44
CA LYS A 50 6.05 1.51 -15.79
C LYS A 50 6.27 0.26 -14.92
N PRO A 51 6.11 0.37 -13.61
CA PRO A 51 6.26 -0.77 -12.70
C PRO A 51 5.05 -1.71 -12.82
N ASP A 52 5.23 -2.98 -12.50
CA ASP A 52 4.10 -3.93 -12.40
C ASP A 52 3.15 -3.51 -11.26
N PHE A 53 3.71 -3.04 -10.14
CA PHE A 53 2.97 -2.65 -8.93
C PHE A 53 3.42 -1.30 -8.39
N VAL A 54 2.45 -0.48 -7.97
CA VAL A 54 2.71 0.79 -7.28
C VAL A 54 1.72 1.01 -6.14
N SER A 55 2.19 1.52 -4.99
CA SER A 55 1.31 2.02 -3.94
C SER A 55 1.18 3.55 -4.02
N VAL A 56 -0.04 4.04 -3.90
CA VAL A 56 -0.38 5.47 -4.06
C VAL A 56 -1.29 5.91 -2.92
N GLY A 57 -0.94 6.96 -2.21
CA GLY A 57 -1.82 7.60 -1.23
C GLY A 57 -3.05 8.17 -1.91
N PHE A 58 -4.23 7.59 -1.67
CA PHE A 58 -5.46 8.06 -2.32
C PHE A 58 -5.70 9.55 -2.06
N ARG A 59 -5.55 10.00 -0.80
CA ARG A 59 -5.72 11.41 -0.42
C ARG A 59 -4.71 12.34 -1.09
N GLU A 60 -3.52 11.83 -1.40
CA GLU A 60 -2.49 12.60 -2.10
C GLU A 60 -2.86 12.80 -3.56
N MET A 61 -3.31 11.74 -4.24
CA MET A 61 -3.66 11.78 -5.66
C MET A 61 -4.96 12.57 -5.93
N ILE A 62 -5.99 12.44 -5.07
CA ILE A 62 -7.26 13.18 -5.22
C ILE A 62 -7.14 14.64 -4.75
N GLY A 63 -6.12 15.00 -3.98
CA GLY A 63 -5.84 16.35 -3.52
C GLY A 63 -7.02 17.01 -2.78
N ASP A 64 -7.35 18.23 -3.18
CA ASP A 64 -8.49 19.00 -2.65
C ASP A 64 -9.85 18.54 -3.16
N ASN A 65 -9.88 17.51 -4.01
CA ASN A 65 -11.07 16.98 -4.67
C ASN A 65 -11.79 18.00 -5.58
N GLY A 66 -11.11 19.08 -5.98
CA GLY A 66 -11.60 20.04 -6.98
C GLY A 66 -11.61 19.45 -8.39
N ALA A 67 -12.24 20.13 -9.34
CA ALA A 67 -12.40 19.63 -10.70
C ALA A 67 -11.06 19.26 -11.38
N ALA A 68 -10.02 20.06 -11.19
CA ALA A 68 -8.69 19.80 -11.76
C ALA A 68 -8.03 18.58 -11.12
N ALA A 69 -8.07 18.45 -9.77
CA ALA A 69 -7.53 17.33 -9.06
C ALA A 69 -8.25 16.02 -9.41
N ARG A 70 -9.58 16.06 -9.52
CA ARG A 70 -10.38 14.90 -9.98
C ARG A 70 -10.02 14.48 -11.40
N ALA A 71 -9.84 15.43 -12.33
CA ALA A 71 -9.45 15.14 -13.72
C ALA A 71 -8.06 14.50 -13.79
N LEU A 72 -7.10 15.00 -13.00
CA LEU A 72 -5.75 14.43 -12.90
C LEU A 72 -5.80 13.00 -12.34
N ALA A 73 -6.51 12.79 -11.22
CA ALA A 73 -6.67 11.46 -10.62
C ALA A 73 -7.33 10.48 -11.58
N THR A 74 -8.40 10.90 -12.28
CA THR A 74 -9.07 10.09 -13.31
C THR A 74 -8.08 9.67 -14.39
N ASN A 75 -7.33 10.63 -14.94
CA ASN A 75 -6.34 10.34 -15.98
C ASN A 75 -5.26 9.37 -15.47
N PHE A 76 -4.75 9.59 -14.26
CA PHE A 76 -3.74 8.72 -13.65
C PHE A 76 -4.24 7.27 -13.51
N TYR A 77 -5.40 7.05 -12.90
CA TYR A 77 -5.91 5.71 -12.64
C TYR A 77 -6.31 4.97 -13.93
N HIS A 78 -6.97 5.67 -14.87
CA HIS A 78 -7.34 5.07 -16.16
C HIS A 78 -6.13 4.76 -17.02
N SER A 79 -5.12 5.63 -17.04
CA SER A 79 -3.88 5.36 -17.77
C SER A 79 -3.07 4.24 -17.13
N SER A 80 -3.04 4.15 -15.80
CA SER A 80 -2.39 3.04 -15.08
C SER A 80 -3.01 1.70 -15.44
N LEU A 81 -4.35 1.62 -15.48
CA LEU A 81 -5.04 0.41 -15.93
C LEU A 81 -4.72 0.06 -17.39
N ALA A 82 -4.75 1.05 -18.29
CA ALA A 82 -4.44 0.85 -19.71
C ALA A 82 -2.99 0.37 -19.94
N GLU A 83 -2.05 0.80 -19.10
CA GLU A 83 -0.64 0.40 -19.11
C GLU A 83 -0.37 -0.88 -18.31
N GLN A 84 -1.40 -1.53 -17.78
CA GLN A 84 -1.32 -2.74 -16.94
C GLN A 84 -0.49 -2.53 -15.66
N ILE A 85 -0.51 -1.33 -15.10
CA ILE A 85 0.14 -1.00 -13.82
C ILE A 85 -0.88 -1.24 -12.70
N CYS A 86 -0.60 -2.20 -11.82
CA CYS A 86 -1.48 -2.48 -10.68
C CYS A 86 -1.27 -1.42 -9.59
N VAL A 87 -2.33 -0.68 -9.25
CA VAL A 87 -2.33 0.34 -8.21
C VAL A 87 -2.91 -0.22 -6.93
N GLN A 88 -2.13 -0.19 -5.84
CA GLN A 88 -2.62 -0.40 -4.49
C GLN A 88 -2.88 0.95 -3.83
N HIS A 89 -4.13 1.20 -3.46
CA HIS A 89 -4.56 2.49 -2.90
C HIS A 89 -4.34 2.51 -1.40
N ILE A 90 -3.55 3.47 -0.90
CA ILE A 90 -3.31 3.64 0.53
C ILE A 90 -4.42 4.52 1.12
N LEU A 91 -5.08 3.99 2.17
CA LEU A 91 -6.11 4.68 2.95
C LEU A 91 -5.64 4.77 4.40
N TYR A 92 -5.74 5.95 4.99
CA TYR A 92 -5.21 6.21 6.32
C TYR A 92 -6.28 6.27 7.42
N ASP A 93 -7.54 6.52 7.04
CA ASP A 93 -8.67 6.61 7.96
C ASP A 93 -10.00 6.29 7.25
N ILE A 94 -11.07 6.26 8.04
CA ILE A 94 -12.40 5.95 7.53
C ILE A 94 -12.92 7.02 6.56
N ASP A 95 -12.51 8.27 6.73
CA ASP A 95 -12.88 9.35 5.82
C ASP A 95 -12.24 9.16 4.45
N ASP A 96 -11.04 8.59 4.40
CA ASP A 96 -10.42 8.17 3.14
C ASP A 96 -11.24 7.06 2.47
N LEU A 97 -11.70 6.05 3.22
CA LEU A 97 -12.52 4.98 2.65
C LEU A 97 -13.85 5.52 2.09
N VAL A 98 -14.50 6.43 2.81
CA VAL A 98 -15.75 7.07 2.34
C VAL A 98 -15.51 7.85 1.05
N ARG A 99 -14.47 8.69 1.01
CA ARG A 99 -14.09 9.45 -0.20
C ARG A 99 -13.67 8.55 -1.36
N PHE A 100 -12.97 7.47 -1.05
CA PHE A 100 -12.55 6.46 -2.02
C PHE A 100 -13.75 5.81 -2.72
N ARG A 101 -14.77 5.43 -1.96
CA ARG A 101 -16.01 4.86 -2.50
C ARG A 101 -16.79 5.85 -3.37
N VAL A 102 -16.82 7.12 -2.97
CA VAL A 102 -17.41 8.18 -3.81
C VAL A 102 -16.65 8.29 -5.13
N ALA A 103 -15.31 8.27 -5.08
CA ALA A 103 -14.48 8.32 -6.28
C ALA A 103 -14.69 7.09 -7.20
N MET A 104 -14.91 5.90 -6.64
CA MET A 104 -15.30 4.71 -7.41
C MET A 104 -16.66 4.91 -8.09
N ALA A 105 -17.66 5.35 -7.35
CA ALA A 105 -19.01 5.58 -7.88
C ALA A 105 -19.03 6.65 -8.97
N ASP A 106 -18.18 7.66 -8.88
CA ASP A 106 -18.03 8.74 -9.85
C ASP A 106 -17.15 8.36 -11.07
N GLY A 107 -16.60 7.14 -11.12
CA GLY A 107 -15.77 6.64 -12.21
C GLY A 107 -14.37 7.26 -12.28
N ILE A 108 -13.89 7.87 -11.20
CA ILE A 108 -12.48 8.31 -11.09
C ILE A 108 -11.54 7.11 -11.07
N LEU A 109 -11.94 6.06 -10.34
CA LEU A 109 -11.24 4.77 -10.35
C LEU A 109 -11.93 3.86 -11.37
N PRO A 110 -11.17 3.31 -12.35
CA PRO A 110 -11.76 2.47 -13.39
C PRO A 110 -12.05 1.04 -12.90
N ASP A 111 -11.44 0.62 -11.79
CA ASP A 111 -11.56 -0.73 -11.28
C ASP A 111 -12.76 -0.85 -10.33
N ALA A 112 -13.64 -1.82 -10.62
CA ALA A 112 -14.80 -2.11 -9.78
C ALA A 112 -14.40 -2.82 -8.45
N ARG A 113 -13.23 -3.44 -8.41
CA ARG A 113 -12.70 -4.15 -7.24
C ARG A 113 -11.22 -3.81 -7.03
N PRO A 114 -10.91 -2.63 -6.50
CA PRO A 114 -9.54 -2.17 -6.33
C PRO A 114 -8.82 -2.90 -5.19
N HIS A 115 -7.49 -2.79 -5.20
CA HIS A 115 -6.60 -3.25 -4.14
C HIS A 115 -6.31 -2.10 -3.18
N VAL A 116 -6.51 -2.32 -1.88
CA VAL A 116 -6.30 -1.27 -0.87
C VAL A 116 -5.26 -1.68 0.18
N LEU A 117 -4.59 -0.70 0.75
CA LEU A 117 -3.70 -0.83 1.89
C LEU A 117 -4.15 0.15 2.98
N LEU A 118 -4.49 -0.38 4.15
CA LEU A 118 -4.75 0.43 5.32
C LEU A 118 -3.47 0.72 6.08
N VAL A 119 -3.33 1.94 6.57
CA VAL A 119 -2.19 2.36 7.41
C VAL A 119 -2.71 2.72 8.79
N LEU A 120 -2.41 1.89 9.81
CA LEU A 120 -2.80 2.14 11.19
C LEU A 120 -1.67 2.75 12.01
N GLY A 121 -2.01 3.63 12.92
CA GLY A 121 -1.08 4.24 13.87
C GLY A 121 -0.18 5.36 13.31
N ARG A 122 -0.15 5.62 12.00
CA ARG A 122 0.70 6.64 11.37
C ARG A 122 0.46 8.03 11.94
N TYR A 123 -0.80 8.37 12.16
CA TYR A 123 -1.23 9.68 12.65
C TYR A 123 -1.66 9.65 14.12
N SER A 124 -1.47 8.54 14.82
CA SER A 124 -1.61 8.50 16.28
C SER A 124 -0.50 9.32 16.93
N GLY A 125 -0.78 9.99 18.04
CA GLY A 125 0.17 10.89 18.70
C GLY A 125 1.47 10.23 19.19
N ASN A 126 1.50 8.89 19.23
CA ASN A 126 2.63 8.08 19.71
C ASN A 126 3.13 7.06 18.68
N PHE A 127 2.65 7.10 17.44
CA PHE A 127 2.97 6.11 16.40
C PHE A 127 2.70 4.66 16.85
N GLN A 128 1.56 4.44 17.52
CA GLN A 128 1.11 3.12 17.95
C GLN A 128 -0.25 2.83 17.34
N SER A 129 -0.40 1.63 16.84
CA SER A 129 -1.65 1.09 16.32
C SER A 129 -2.38 0.24 17.36
N ASP A 130 -3.70 0.13 17.21
CA ASP A 130 -4.53 -0.81 17.95
C ASP A 130 -5.31 -1.68 16.96
N PRO A 131 -5.38 -3.03 17.14
CA PRO A 131 -6.19 -3.91 16.29
C PRO A 131 -7.66 -3.45 16.18
N ALA A 132 -8.19 -2.79 17.21
CA ALA A 132 -9.55 -2.26 17.19
C ALA A 132 -9.79 -1.19 16.12
N GLU A 133 -8.74 -0.48 15.67
CA GLU A 133 -8.83 0.53 14.61
C GLU A 133 -9.25 -0.06 13.25
N MET A 134 -9.04 -1.38 13.05
CA MET A 134 -9.43 -2.08 11.81
C MET A 134 -10.95 -2.31 11.72
N LYS A 135 -11.65 -2.40 12.86
CA LYS A 135 -13.08 -2.78 12.90
C LYS A 135 -13.99 -1.89 12.05
N PRO A 136 -13.88 -0.55 12.07
CA PRO A 136 -14.72 0.31 11.25
C PRO A 136 -14.55 0.03 9.75
N PHE A 137 -13.31 -0.20 9.30
CA PHE A 137 -13.03 -0.48 7.90
C PHE A 137 -13.65 -1.80 7.44
N ILE A 138 -13.56 -2.86 8.25
CA ILE A 138 -14.17 -4.16 7.94
C ILE A 138 -15.70 -4.03 7.90
N ALA A 139 -16.28 -3.31 8.85
CA ALA A 139 -17.73 -3.09 8.90
C ALA A 139 -18.24 -2.30 7.69
N ASP A 140 -17.43 -1.39 7.18
CA ASP A 140 -17.75 -0.53 6.02
C ASP A 140 -17.41 -1.16 4.66
N GLY A 141 -17.04 -2.45 4.61
CA GLY A 141 -16.98 -3.21 3.36
C GLY A 141 -15.62 -3.30 2.68
N LEU A 142 -14.51 -3.34 3.44
CA LEU A 142 -13.23 -3.79 2.90
C LEU A 142 -13.30 -5.17 2.24
N PRO A 143 -14.10 -6.12 2.74
CA PRO A 143 -14.25 -7.43 2.08
C PRO A 143 -14.78 -7.36 0.64
N ASP A 144 -15.38 -6.24 0.22
CA ASP A 144 -15.86 -6.04 -1.15
C ASP A 144 -14.75 -5.64 -2.14
N MET A 145 -13.55 -5.29 -1.64
CA MET A 145 -12.38 -5.00 -2.48
C MET A 145 -11.82 -6.28 -3.11
N ALA A 146 -11.01 -6.16 -4.15
CA ALA A 146 -10.31 -7.31 -4.74
C ALA A 146 -9.36 -7.94 -3.73
N SER A 147 -8.59 -7.10 -3.06
CA SER A 147 -7.82 -7.46 -1.86
C SER A 147 -7.67 -6.24 -0.96
N TRP A 148 -7.46 -6.50 0.32
CA TRP A 148 -7.05 -5.48 1.27
C TRP A 148 -5.86 -5.96 2.09
N SER A 149 -4.96 -5.05 2.33
CA SER A 149 -3.76 -5.25 3.13
C SER A 149 -3.74 -4.25 4.26
N ILE A 150 -2.93 -4.52 5.27
CA ILE A 150 -2.73 -3.59 6.38
C ILE A 150 -1.25 -3.45 6.70
N CYS A 151 -0.81 -2.26 7.08
CA CYS A 151 0.42 -2.04 7.83
C CYS A 151 0.11 -1.26 9.11
N ALA A 152 0.88 -1.52 10.16
CA ALA A 152 0.59 -1.02 11.49
C ALA A 152 1.84 -0.52 12.18
N PHE A 153 1.80 0.73 12.67
CA PHE A 153 2.92 1.33 13.39
C PHE A 153 3.01 0.84 14.83
N GLY A 154 4.23 0.63 15.30
CA GLY A 154 4.55 0.33 16.68
C GLY A 154 4.54 -1.14 17.05
N HIS A 155 4.80 -1.41 18.32
CA HIS A 155 5.07 -2.76 18.85
C HIS A 155 3.88 -3.73 18.78
N ARG A 156 2.66 -3.25 18.49
CA ARG A 156 1.47 -4.09 18.30
C ARG A 156 1.25 -4.51 16.84
N GLU A 157 2.23 -4.26 15.95
CA GLU A 157 2.15 -4.68 14.54
C GLU A 157 1.74 -6.16 14.42
N PHE A 158 2.38 -7.05 15.16
CA PHE A 158 2.09 -8.50 15.08
C PHE A 158 0.64 -8.84 15.43
N ASP A 159 0.06 -8.21 16.46
CA ASP A 159 -1.33 -8.40 16.85
C ASP A 159 -2.27 -7.95 15.73
N VAL A 160 -2.02 -6.76 15.17
CA VAL A 160 -2.81 -6.21 14.04
C VAL A 160 -2.75 -7.13 12.83
N MET A 161 -1.56 -7.66 12.49
CA MET A 161 -1.40 -8.57 11.36
C MET A 161 -2.14 -9.90 11.58
N THR A 162 -2.09 -10.43 12.79
CA THR A 162 -2.81 -11.67 13.14
C THR A 162 -4.32 -11.48 13.00
N ASP A 163 -4.86 -10.35 13.48
CA ASP A 163 -6.26 -10.00 13.33
C ASP A 163 -6.64 -9.77 11.86
N ALA A 164 -5.78 -9.13 11.07
CA ALA A 164 -6.00 -8.94 9.63
C ALA A 164 -6.12 -10.28 8.91
N ILE A 165 -5.19 -11.20 9.14
CA ILE A 165 -5.22 -12.55 8.58
C ILE A 165 -6.52 -13.28 8.94
N ALA A 166 -6.94 -13.22 10.21
CA ALA A 166 -8.17 -13.85 10.69
C ALA A 166 -9.43 -13.30 10.00
N ASN A 167 -9.37 -12.07 9.47
CA ASN A 167 -10.45 -11.41 8.73
C ASN A 167 -10.27 -11.46 7.20
N GLY A 168 -9.34 -12.27 6.67
CA GLY A 168 -9.13 -12.44 5.23
C GLY A 168 -8.30 -11.35 4.58
N GLY A 169 -7.59 -10.53 5.36
CA GLY A 169 -6.68 -9.49 4.88
C GLY A 169 -5.26 -10.00 4.67
N HIS A 170 -4.48 -9.18 3.97
CA HIS A 170 -3.06 -9.37 3.75
C HIS A 170 -2.23 -8.44 4.65
N CYS A 171 -0.94 -8.71 4.78
CA CYS A 171 -0.06 -8.02 5.71
C CYS A 171 1.12 -7.37 5.01
N ARG A 172 1.47 -6.15 5.44
CA ARG A 172 2.73 -5.49 5.13
C ARG A 172 3.49 -5.22 6.42
N VAL A 173 4.64 -5.86 6.61
CA VAL A 173 5.49 -5.70 7.80
C VAL A 173 6.88 -5.21 7.42
N GLY A 174 7.55 -4.50 8.33
CA GLY A 174 8.92 -4.07 8.10
C GLY A 174 9.35 -2.87 8.95
N PHE A 175 10.63 -2.56 8.90
CA PHE A 175 11.28 -1.53 9.70
C PHE A 175 10.76 -0.11 9.48
N GLU A 176 10.01 0.12 8.42
CA GLU A 176 9.28 1.39 8.23
C GLU A 176 8.22 1.60 9.32
N ASN A 177 7.57 0.51 9.75
CA ASN A 177 6.42 0.56 10.63
C ASN A 177 6.75 0.13 12.07
N ASN A 178 7.61 -0.88 12.23
CA ASN A 178 7.90 -1.48 13.53
C ASN A 178 9.32 -2.07 13.56
N LEU A 179 9.98 -1.98 14.72
CA LEU A 179 11.32 -2.53 14.96
C LEU A 179 11.32 -3.76 15.88
N TYR A 180 10.14 -4.20 16.38
CA TYR A 180 10.05 -5.19 17.45
C TYR A 180 9.43 -6.49 16.97
N LEU A 181 9.94 -7.60 17.47
CA LEU A 181 9.30 -8.91 17.37
C LEU A 181 8.10 -9.01 18.33
N LYS A 182 7.28 -10.05 18.18
CA LYS A 182 6.09 -10.32 19.01
C LYS A 182 6.36 -10.47 20.51
N ASP A 183 7.61 -10.80 20.88
CA ASP A 183 8.04 -10.91 22.28
C ASP A 183 8.57 -9.58 22.85
N GLY A 184 8.56 -8.50 22.08
CA GLY A 184 9.04 -7.17 22.45
C GLY A 184 10.55 -6.97 22.26
N SER A 185 11.28 -7.96 21.81
CA SER A 185 12.70 -7.81 21.46
C SER A 185 12.87 -7.07 20.14
N LEU A 186 14.03 -6.42 19.92
CA LEU A 186 14.34 -5.79 18.63
C LEU A 186 14.54 -6.87 17.57
N ALA A 187 13.88 -6.70 16.43
CA ALA A 187 14.06 -7.58 15.29
C ALA A 187 15.47 -7.40 14.68
N PRO A 188 16.23 -8.47 14.45
CA PRO A 188 17.56 -8.37 13.83
C PRO A 188 17.51 -7.88 12.38
N SER A 189 16.43 -8.17 11.65
CA SER A 189 16.23 -7.77 10.25
C SER A 189 14.77 -7.73 9.87
N ASN A 190 14.46 -7.12 8.70
CA ASN A 190 13.12 -7.21 8.09
C ASN A 190 12.70 -8.67 7.84
N ALA A 191 13.65 -9.54 7.49
CA ALA A 191 13.37 -10.96 7.26
C ALA A 191 12.86 -11.65 8.54
N ASP A 192 13.27 -11.22 9.73
CA ASP A 192 12.79 -11.78 10.99
C ASP A 192 11.35 -11.36 11.27
N LEU A 193 10.95 -10.12 10.94
CA LEU A 193 9.55 -9.67 11.00
C LEU A 193 8.65 -10.48 10.05
N VAL A 194 9.11 -10.71 8.83
CA VAL A 194 8.38 -11.54 7.85
C VAL A 194 8.28 -12.98 8.33
N ARG A 195 9.38 -13.56 8.84
CA ARG A 195 9.45 -14.95 9.27
C ARG A 195 8.48 -15.24 10.42
N GLN A 196 8.47 -14.39 11.45
CA GLN A 196 7.55 -14.58 12.58
C GLN A 196 6.08 -14.55 12.14
N LEU A 197 5.73 -13.74 11.16
CA LEU A 197 4.36 -13.69 10.64
C LEU A 197 4.05 -14.92 9.78
N ALA A 198 5.00 -15.37 8.94
CA ALA A 198 4.86 -16.56 8.11
C ALA A 198 4.71 -17.86 8.91
N GLU A 199 5.06 -17.88 10.21
CA GLU A 199 4.76 -18.97 11.13
C GLU A 199 3.26 -19.08 11.46
N THR A 200 2.49 -18.02 11.29
CA THR A 200 1.06 -17.96 11.61
C THR A 200 0.14 -18.24 10.43
N CYS A 201 0.65 -18.13 9.21
CA CYS A 201 -0.12 -18.35 7.98
C CYS A 201 0.79 -18.88 6.88
N GLN A 202 0.20 -19.54 5.88
CA GLN A 202 0.91 -19.93 4.67
C GLN A 202 1.05 -18.71 3.75
N PRO A 203 2.26 -18.19 3.48
CA PRO A 203 2.45 -17.13 2.50
C PRO A 203 1.97 -17.55 1.11
N ALA A 204 1.35 -16.63 0.38
CA ALA A 204 0.98 -16.86 -1.00
C ALA A 204 2.23 -17.06 -1.89
N SER A 205 2.14 -17.97 -2.84
CA SER A 205 3.15 -18.12 -3.88
C SER A 205 3.13 -16.92 -4.84
N ARG A 206 4.20 -16.78 -5.63
CA ARG A 206 4.26 -15.78 -6.70
C ARG A 206 3.08 -15.90 -7.67
N ALA A 207 2.74 -17.12 -8.07
CA ALA A 207 1.64 -17.38 -9.01
C ALA A 207 0.27 -16.98 -8.42
N GLU A 208 0.01 -17.30 -7.15
CA GLU A 208 -1.21 -16.88 -6.46
C GLU A 208 -1.29 -15.36 -6.33
N THR A 209 -0.16 -14.70 -6.03
CA THR A 209 -0.10 -13.23 -5.95
C THR A 209 -0.39 -12.59 -7.30
N LEU A 210 0.24 -13.06 -8.38
CA LEU A 210 -0.05 -12.55 -9.75
C LEU A 210 -1.51 -12.75 -10.13
N ALA A 211 -2.08 -13.92 -9.81
CA ALA A 211 -3.51 -14.20 -10.07
C ALA A 211 -4.44 -13.27 -9.29
N LEU A 212 -4.09 -12.92 -8.03
CA LEU A 212 -4.85 -11.98 -7.22
C LEU A 212 -4.90 -10.58 -7.85
N PHE A 213 -3.78 -10.13 -8.42
CA PHE A 213 -3.65 -8.82 -9.04
C PHE A 213 -3.99 -8.81 -10.54
N ALA A 214 -4.41 -9.94 -11.11
CA ALA A 214 -4.77 -10.12 -12.52
C ALA A 214 -3.67 -9.69 -13.51
N LEU A 215 -2.40 -9.96 -13.17
CA LEU A 215 -1.21 -9.71 -13.98
C LEU A 215 -0.66 -10.97 -14.64
#